data_388b7982f9a4af91b791d3b2682b5d33
#
_entry.id   388b7982f9a4af91b791d3b2682b5d33
#
_cell.length_a   1.000
_cell.length_b   1.000
_cell.length_c   1.000
_cell.angle_alpha   90.00
_cell.angle_beta   90.00
_cell.angle_gamma   90.00
#
_symmetry.space_group_name_H-M   'P 1'
#
loop_
_entity.id
_entity.type
_entity.pdbx_description
1 polymer ?
#
loop_
_entity_poly.entity_id
_entity_poly.type
_entity_poly.pdbx_seq_one_letter_code
_entity_poly.pdbx_strand_id
1 'polypeptide(L)'
;SAGTSIFAMVVLEKALSKVYPEIDMVTTPAGDPVAMVHCNNCTSDLNAWVELLAQNAELCGAKVNKGELFTKLFNLSLQGAPDCGGVIPVNYYSGEGVTHFDAGRPMLLRGPESDFSLANLMRANIYSAFATLAIGLDILNEEHVTLDTLLGHGGLFKTPGVAQRYLAAAAHTAVTCTETAGEGGPYGMALLAAYRVEHADGETLASYLQNRVFAGAASTTLNPDAADEAGFAAFLKEYKKALCAERTAVETM
;
A
#
# COMPACT_ATOMS: atom_id res chain seq x y z
N SER A 1 -1.11 -5.94 2.68
CA SER A 1 -2.36 -6.02 1.89
C SER A 1 -2.86 -4.61 1.60
N ALA A 2 -3.26 -4.31 0.35
CA ALA A 2 -3.70 -2.98 -0.07
C ALA A 2 -5.05 -3.05 -0.80
N GLY A 3 -6.07 -2.48 -0.17
CA GLY A 3 -7.45 -2.36 -0.66
C GLY A 3 -8.03 -1.01 -0.26
N THR A 4 -9.23 -0.97 0.31
CA THR A 4 -9.83 0.25 0.90
C THR A 4 -8.95 0.79 2.03
N SER A 5 -8.45 -0.09 2.89
CA SER A 5 -7.37 0.15 3.86
C SER A 5 -6.08 -0.53 3.38
N ILE A 6 -4.97 -0.19 4.02
CA ILE A 6 -3.69 -0.85 3.80
C ILE A 6 -3.07 -1.26 5.13
N PHE A 7 -2.47 -2.45 5.16
CA PHE A 7 -1.69 -2.88 6.31
C PHE A 7 -0.45 -3.67 5.91
N ALA A 8 0.60 -3.52 6.70
CA ALA A 8 1.77 -4.38 6.69
C ALA A 8 1.79 -5.21 7.97
N MET A 9 2.00 -6.52 7.81
CA MET A 9 2.16 -7.46 8.92
C MET A 9 3.61 -7.93 8.93
N VAL A 10 4.36 -7.51 9.93
CA VAL A 10 5.78 -7.80 10.08
C VAL A 10 5.99 -8.79 11.20
N VAL A 11 6.41 -10.01 10.85
CA VAL A 11 6.75 -11.05 11.85
C VAL A 11 8.01 -10.62 12.58
N LEU A 12 7.95 -10.57 13.90
CA LEU A 12 9.03 -10.08 14.74
C LEU A 12 9.86 -11.24 15.30
N GLU A 13 11.18 -11.12 15.29
CA GLU A 13 12.09 -12.03 15.97
C GLU A 13 12.19 -11.75 17.49
N LYS A 14 11.87 -10.51 17.88
CA LYS A 14 11.88 -10.04 19.28
C LYS A 14 10.81 -8.98 19.49
N ALA A 15 10.39 -8.81 20.76
CA ALA A 15 9.43 -7.78 21.12
C ALA A 15 9.97 -6.37 20.83
N LEU A 16 9.07 -5.43 20.51
CA LEU A 16 9.39 -4.00 20.44
C LEU A 16 9.81 -3.46 21.81
N SER A 17 10.59 -2.40 21.84
CA SER A 17 11.15 -1.83 23.08
C SER A 17 10.06 -1.21 23.98
N LYS A 18 8.95 -0.76 23.40
CA LYS A 18 7.81 -0.14 24.09
C LYS A 18 6.50 -0.38 23.33
N VAL A 19 5.39 0.04 23.93
CA VAL A 19 4.08 0.06 23.26
C VAL A 19 3.98 1.30 22.36
N TYR A 20 3.56 1.10 21.12
CA TYR A 20 3.26 2.15 20.15
C TYR A 20 1.76 2.14 19.86
N PRO A 21 1.04 3.25 20.09
CA PRO A 21 -0.39 3.34 19.75
C PRO A 21 -0.69 3.16 18.25
N GLU A 22 0.30 3.39 17.40
CA GLU A 22 0.24 3.28 15.94
C GLU A 22 0.41 1.86 15.43
N ILE A 23 0.83 0.91 16.29
CA ILE A 23 1.16 -0.47 15.92
C ILE A 23 0.24 -1.43 16.66
N ASP A 24 -0.53 -2.20 15.91
CA ASP A 24 -1.31 -3.29 16.48
C ASP A 24 -0.45 -4.56 16.64
N MET A 25 -0.44 -5.11 17.85
CA MET A 25 0.27 -6.37 18.10
C MET A 25 -0.68 -7.55 17.92
N VAL A 26 -0.38 -8.40 16.95
CA VAL A 26 -1.13 -9.62 16.64
C VAL A 26 -0.19 -10.83 16.56
N THR A 27 -0.68 -11.99 16.17
CA THR A 27 0.15 -13.19 16.00
C THR A 27 -0.08 -13.86 14.65
N THR A 28 0.93 -14.59 14.17
CA THR A 28 0.74 -15.57 13.10
C THR A 28 -0.17 -16.71 13.58
N PRO A 29 -0.76 -17.51 12.67
CA PRO A 29 -1.47 -18.72 13.07
C PRO A 29 -0.59 -19.75 13.83
N ALA A 30 0.74 -19.64 13.73
CA ALA A 30 1.69 -20.47 14.46
C ALA A 30 2.05 -19.90 15.86
N GLY A 31 1.64 -18.65 16.17
CA GLY A 31 1.85 -17.99 17.44
C GLY A 31 3.01 -17.00 17.48
N ASP A 32 3.70 -16.77 16.36
CA ASP A 32 4.79 -15.79 16.30
C ASP A 32 4.26 -14.36 16.45
N PRO A 33 4.94 -13.46 17.13
CA PRO A 33 4.51 -12.08 17.30
C PRO A 33 4.59 -11.31 15.96
N VAL A 34 3.58 -10.50 15.71
CA VAL A 34 3.49 -9.67 14.49
C VAL A 34 3.19 -8.24 14.87
N ALA A 35 4.00 -7.31 14.38
CA ALA A 35 3.68 -5.89 14.37
C ALA A 35 2.86 -5.57 13.11
N MET A 36 1.63 -5.07 13.30
CA MET A 36 0.77 -4.66 12.20
C MET A 36 0.69 -3.14 12.16
N VAL A 37 1.21 -2.56 11.07
CA VAL A 37 0.94 -1.17 10.70
C VAL A 37 -0.35 -1.16 9.91
N HIS A 38 -1.43 -0.62 10.47
CA HIS A 38 -2.74 -0.56 9.83
C HIS A 38 -3.14 0.88 9.55
N CYS A 39 -3.38 1.20 8.27
CA CYS A 39 -3.84 2.49 7.82
C CYS A 39 -5.25 2.35 7.25
N ASN A 40 -6.18 3.18 7.73
CA ASN A 40 -7.58 3.15 7.32
C ASN A 40 -7.79 3.63 5.88
N ASN A 41 -6.90 4.48 5.39
CA ASN A 41 -7.04 5.17 4.12
C ASN A 41 -6.02 4.67 3.09
N CYS A 42 -6.51 4.09 1.97
CA CYS A 42 -5.66 3.62 0.89
C CYS A 42 -6.25 3.97 -0.48
N THR A 43 -7.16 3.16 -1.05
CA THR A 43 -7.60 3.33 -2.43
C THR A 43 -8.90 4.13 -2.61
N SER A 44 -9.56 4.59 -1.56
CA SER A 44 -10.86 5.27 -1.67
C SER A 44 -10.78 6.53 -2.52
N ASP A 45 -9.79 7.39 -2.28
CA ASP A 45 -9.59 8.61 -3.06
C ASP A 45 -9.13 8.31 -4.50
N LEU A 46 -8.20 7.39 -4.65
CA LEU A 46 -7.78 6.90 -5.97
C LEU A 46 -8.98 6.41 -6.81
N ASN A 47 -9.90 5.66 -6.20
CA ASN A 47 -11.11 5.20 -6.86
C ASN A 47 -12.03 6.36 -7.28
N ALA A 48 -12.16 7.39 -6.44
CA ALA A 48 -12.95 8.58 -6.76
C ALA A 48 -12.35 9.34 -7.97
N TRP A 49 -11.03 9.48 -8.02
CA TRP A 49 -10.35 10.08 -9.18
C TRP A 49 -10.54 9.27 -10.45
N VAL A 50 -10.42 7.94 -10.40
CA VAL A 50 -10.65 7.08 -11.56
C VAL A 50 -12.10 7.16 -12.04
N GLU A 51 -13.06 7.23 -11.10
CA GLU A 51 -14.48 7.41 -11.43
C GLU A 51 -14.72 8.75 -12.13
N LEU A 52 -14.14 9.84 -11.63
CA LEU A 52 -14.23 11.16 -12.26
C LEU A 52 -13.65 11.16 -13.69
N LEU A 53 -12.51 10.50 -13.89
CA LEU A 53 -11.88 10.35 -15.21
C LEU A 53 -12.72 9.49 -16.16
N ALA A 54 -13.37 8.45 -15.64
CA ALA A 54 -14.31 7.63 -16.41
C ALA A 54 -15.50 8.47 -16.90
N GLN A 55 -16.13 9.24 -16.02
CA GLN A 55 -17.24 10.15 -16.36
C GLN A 55 -16.82 11.19 -17.40
N ASN A 56 -15.62 11.76 -17.28
CA ASN A 56 -15.10 12.68 -18.29
C ASN A 56 -14.91 12.02 -19.66
N ALA A 57 -14.39 10.81 -19.69
CA ALA A 57 -14.22 10.06 -20.93
C ALA A 57 -15.57 9.71 -21.58
N GLU A 58 -16.56 9.31 -20.78
CA GLU A 58 -17.93 9.04 -21.24
C GLU A 58 -18.62 10.31 -21.79
N LEU A 59 -18.43 11.45 -21.11
CA LEU A 59 -18.92 12.76 -21.58
C LEU A 59 -18.32 13.12 -22.95
N CYS A 60 -17.07 12.73 -23.22
CA CYS A 60 -16.41 12.87 -24.52
C CYS A 60 -16.80 11.80 -25.54
N GLY A 61 -17.76 10.92 -25.25
CA GLY A 61 -18.29 9.91 -26.14
C GLY A 61 -17.52 8.57 -26.15
N ALA A 62 -16.58 8.36 -25.23
CA ALA A 62 -15.89 7.07 -25.11
C ALA A 62 -16.77 6.04 -24.38
N LYS A 63 -16.62 4.76 -24.75
CA LYS A 63 -17.13 3.65 -23.95
C LYS A 63 -16.05 3.23 -22.96
N VAL A 64 -16.32 3.32 -21.66
CA VAL A 64 -15.35 3.06 -20.60
C VAL A 64 -15.54 1.67 -20.01
N ASN A 65 -14.48 0.86 -20.07
CA ASN A 65 -14.32 -0.31 -19.22
C ASN A 65 -13.43 0.12 -18.03
N LYS A 66 -13.98 0.14 -16.82
CA LYS A 66 -13.28 0.63 -15.63
C LYS A 66 -12.01 -0.18 -15.32
N GLY A 67 -12.02 -1.51 -15.50
CA GLY A 67 -10.83 -2.34 -15.29
C GLY A 67 -9.69 -1.99 -16.23
N GLU A 68 -10.00 -1.80 -17.52
CA GLU A 68 -9.01 -1.34 -18.50
C GLU A 68 -8.52 0.08 -18.21
N LEU A 69 -9.41 0.97 -17.77
CA LEU A 69 -9.05 2.33 -17.43
C LEU A 69 -8.07 2.34 -16.25
N PHE A 70 -8.34 1.56 -15.19
CA PHE A 70 -7.40 1.38 -14.07
C PHE A 70 -6.02 0.94 -14.59
N THR A 71 -5.96 -0.12 -15.38
CA THR A 71 -4.70 -0.64 -15.93
C THR A 71 -3.95 0.43 -16.74
N LYS A 72 -4.67 1.19 -17.59
CA LYS A 72 -4.07 2.27 -18.40
C LYS A 72 -3.54 3.41 -17.52
N LEU A 73 -4.30 3.84 -16.52
CA LEU A 73 -3.91 4.93 -15.62
C LEU A 73 -2.72 4.53 -14.73
N PHE A 74 -2.71 3.29 -14.22
CA PHE A 74 -1.58 2.77 -13.45
C PHE A 74 -0.30 2.72 -14.30
N ASN A 75 -0.37 2.18 -15.52
CA ASN A 75 0.79 2.18 -16.42
C ASN A 75 1.22 3.60 -16.82
N LEU A 76 0.28 4.53 -16.98
CA LEU A 76 0.58 5.93 -17.26
C LEU A 76 1.36 6.58 -16.10
N SER A 77 1.07 6.21 -14.86
CA SER A 77 1.76 6.74 -13.68
C SER A 77 3.28 6.52 -13.71
N LEU A 78 3.75 5.46 -14.40
CA LEU A 78 5.17 5.18 -14.58
C LEU A 78 5.91 6.25 -15.41
N GLN A 79 5.19 7.08 -16.17
CA GLN A 79 5.72 8.20 -16.94
C GLN A 79 5.77 9.50 -16.12
N GLY A 80 5.17 9.52 -14.93
CA GLY A 80 5.22 10.67 -14.03
C GLY A 80 6.61 10.89 -13.45
N ALA A 81 6.87 12.15 -13.07
CA ALA A 81 8.11 12.50 -12.36
C ALA A 81 8.25 11.68 -11.06
N PRO A 82 9.47 11.29 -10.67
CA PRO A 82 9.68 10.48 -9.46
C PRO A 82 9.09 11.09 -8.18
N ASP A 83 9.06 12.42 -8.08
CA ASP A 83 8.48 13.19 -6.97
C ASP A 83 7.02 13.61 -7.20
N CYS A 84 6.36 13.05 -8.23
CA CYS A 84 5.00 13.41 -8.65
C CYS A 84 4.84 14.85 -9.15
N GLY A 85 5.91 15.54 -9.53
CA GLY A 85 5.86 16.91 -10.04
C GLY A 85 5.25 17.92 -9.06
N GLY A 86 5.36 17.70 -7.77
CA GLY A 86 4.81 18.57 -6.73
C GLY A 86 3.28 18.47 -6.54
N VAL A 87 2.67 17.38 -6.99
CA VAL A 87 1.23 17.09 -6.78
C VAL A 87 1.07 16.22 -5.55
N ILE A 88 0.34 16.68 -4.52
CA ILE A 88 0.23 16.03 -3.22
C ILE A 88 -1.26 15.80 -2.87
N PRO A 89 -1.81 14.62 -3.15
CA PRO A 89 -3.12 14.23 -2.61
C PRO A 89 -2.96 13.78 -1.15
N VAL A 90 -3.88 14.19 -0.29
CA VAL A 90 -4.11 13.58 1.03
C VAL A 90 -5.41 12.80 0.93
N ASN A 91 -5.32 11.49 1.07
CA ASN A 91 -6.38 10.55 0.72
C ASN A 91 -7.27 10.14 1.90
N TYR A 92 -7.37 10.97 2.94
CA TYR A 92 -8.08 10.62 4.17
C TYR A 92 -9.59 10.78 4.01
N TYR A 93 -10.30 9.67 3.91
CA TYR A 93 -11.77 9.57 3.93
C TYR A 93 -12.31 9.32 5.34
N SER A 94 -11.47 8.84 6.23
CA SER A 94 -11.81 8.54 7.62
C SER A 94 -10.67 8.94 8.53
N GLY A 95 -10.86 8.78 9.84
CA GLY A 95 -9.77 8.90 10.81
C GLY A 95 -8.61 7.96 10.49
N GLU A 96 -7.42 8.31 10.97
CA GLU A 96 -6.18 7.60 10.67
C GLU A 96 -5.33 7.46 11.94
N GLY A 97 -5.25 6.23 12.47
CA GLY A 97 -4.56 5.95 13.74
C GLY A 97 -3.06 6.24 13.69
N VAL A 98 -2.39 5.91 12.57
CA VAL A 98 -0.95 6.10 12.41
C VAL A 98 -0.53 7.57 12.49
N THR A 99 -1.40 8.50 12.08
CA THR A 99 -1.14 9.95 12.07
C THR A 99 -2.04 10.74 13.02
N HIS A 100 -2.81 10.04 13.88
CA HIS A 100 -3.66 10.61 14.91
C HIS A 100 -4.72 11.59 14.38
N PHE A 101 -5.50 11.16 13.40
CA PHE A 101 -6.66 11.87 12.89
C PHE A 101 -7.95 11.15 13.27
N ASP A 102 -8.93 11.86 13.83
CA ASP A 102 -10.25 11.31 14.17
C ASP A 102 -11.21 11.29 12.97
N ALA A 103 -10.95 12.10 11.96
CA ALA A 103 -11.71 12.19 10.72
C ALA A 103 -10.81 12.53 9.54
N GLY A 104 -11.32 12.49 8.32
CA GLY A 104 -10.57 12.84 7.11
C GLY A 104 -11.33 13.85 6.23
N ARG A 105 -10.57 14.59 5.41
CA ARG A 105 -11.04 15.49 4.36
C ARG A 105 -10.13 15.32 3.14
N PRO A 106 -10.48 14.45 2.18
CA PRO A 106 -9.63 14.24 1.00
C PRO A 106 -9.35 15.56 0.29
N MET A 107 -8.09 15.83 0.02
CA MET A 107 -7.68 17.07 -0.61
C MET A 107 -6.55 16.85 -1.62
N LEU A 108 -6.44 17.77 -2.58
CA LEU A 108 -5.36 17.81 -3.55
C LEU A 108 -4.62 19.14 -3.42
N LEU A 109 -3.37 19.09 -3.01
CA LEU A 109 -2.50 20.24 -2.89
C LEU A 109 -1.49 20.29 -4.03
N ARG A 110 -1.25 21.48 -4.56
CA ARG A 110 -0.22 21.76 -5.57
C ARG A 110 0.17 23.22 -5.56
N GLY A 111 1.42 23.50 -5.88
CA GLY A 111 1.92 24.86 -6.07
C GLY A 111 1.71 25.36 -7.50
N PRO A 112 1.95 26.68 -7.75
CA PRO A 112 1.86 27.24 -9.11
C PRO A 112 2.83 26.59 -10.10
N GLU A 113 3.97 26.10 -9.60
CA GLU A 113 5.06 25.48 -10.40
C GLU A 113 4.91 23.96 -10.50
N SER A 114 3.85 23.36 -9.94
CA SER A 114 3.65 21.91 -10.03
C SER A 114 3.36 21.48 -11.47
N ASP A 115 4.00 20.40 -11.92
CA ASP A 115 3.65 19.73 -13.17
C ASP A 115 2.38 18.90 -12.98
N PHE A 116 1.23 19.55 -13.19
CA PHE A 116 -0.09 18.94 -13.02
C PHE A 116 -0.50 18.19 -14.28
N SER A 117 0.17 17.08 -14.54
CA SER A 117 -0.15 16.13 -15.60
C SER A 117 -0.95 14.94 -15.07
N LEU A 118 -1.65 14.22 -15.98
CA LEU A 118 -2.39 13.00 -15.59
C LEU A 118 -1.44 11.91 -15.06
N ALA A 119 -0.23 11.81 -15.62
CA ALA A 119 0.78 10.86 -15.16
C ALA A 119 1.21 11.16 -13.71
N ASN A 120 1.49 12.43 -13.41
CA ASN A 120 1.87 12.87 -12.06
C ASN A 120 0.71 12.73 -11.08
N LEU A 121 -0.52 13.09 -11.46
CA LEU A 121 -1.69 12.90 -10.63
C LEU A 121 -1.89 11.43 -10.26
N MET A 122 -1.77 10.52 -11.20
CA MET A 122 -1.95 9.09 -10.95
C MET A 122 -0.83 8.52 -10.09
N ARG A 123 0.43 8.90 -10.35
CA ARG A 123 1.56 8.50 -9.51
C ARG A 123 1.39 9.02 -8.08
N ALA A 124 1.02 10.28 -7.91
CA ALA A 124 0.78 10.89 -6.61
C ALA A 124 -0.33 10.19 -5.82
N ASN A 125 -1.43 9.81 -6.46
CA ASN A 125 -2.51 9.06 -5.82
C ASN A 125 -2.07 7.67 -5.36
N ILE A 126 -1.23 6.97 -6.15
CA ILE A 126 -0.68 5.67 -5.73
C ILE A 126 0.33 5.86 -4.59
N TYR A 127 1.16 6.90 -4.65
CA TYR A 127 2.09 7.24 -3.57
C TYR A 127 1.35 7.61 -2.27
N SER A 128 0.27 8.39 -2.36
CA SER A 128 -0.58 8.74 -1.22
C SER A 128 -1.16 7.50 -0.54
N ALA A 129 -1.54 6.47 -1.32
CA ALA A 129 -2.01 5.20 -0.78
C ALA A 129 -0.95 4.45 0.06
N PHE A 130 0.34 4.72 -0.15
CA PHE A 130 1.45 4.15 0.61
C PHE A 130 2.05 5.10 1.65
N ALA A 131 1.72 6.39 1.60
CA ALA A 131 2.39 7.42 2.41
C ALA A 131 2.23 7.18 3.91
N THR A 132 1.01 6.91 4.38
CA THR A 132 0.75 6.65 5.80
C THR A 132 1.36 5.33 6.26
N LEU A 133 1.34 4.30 5.39
CA LEU A 133 2.02 3.04 5.68
C LEU A 133 3.52 3.26 5.87
N ALA A 134 4.17 4.06 5.02
CA ALA A 134 5.59 4.40 5.16
C ALA A 134 5.88 5.13 6.48
N ILE A 135 4.99 6.05 6.90
CA ILE A 135 5.10 6.72 8.21
C ILE A 135 5.05 5.70 9.36
N GLY A 136 4.16 4.72 9.29
CA GLY A 136 4.07 3.67 10.32
C GLY A 136 5.25 2.70 10.28
N LEU A 137 5.78 2.37 9.10
CA LEU A 137 6.98 1.54 8.96
C LEU A 137 8.24 2.25 9.49
N ASP A 138 8.32 3.58 9.45
CA ASP A 138 9.41 4.34 10.08
C ASP A 138 9.57 4.00 11.58
N ILE A 139 8.46 3.71 12.29
CA ILE A 139 8.47 3.28 13.70
C ILE A 139 9.22 1.95 13.86
N LEU A 140 8.98 1.00 12.95
CA LEU A 140 9.67 -0.30 12.99
C LEU A 140 11.16 -0.15 12.64
N ASN A 141 11.48 0.78 11.73
CA ASN A 141 12.88 1.12 11.41
C ASN A 141 13.61 1.70 12.63
N GLU A 142 12.97 2.57 13.41
CA GLU A 142 13.52 3.10 14.67
C GLU A 142 13.75 2.00 15.73
N GLU A 143 12.94 0.95 15.73
CA GLU A 143 13.10 -0.26 16.53
C GLU A 143 14.13 -1.24 15.97
N HIS A 144 14.82 -0.87 14.89
CA HIS A 144 15.80 -1.70 14.20
C HIS A 144 15.24 -3.04 13.68
N VAL A 145 13.95 -3.04 13.31
CA VAL A 145 13.32 -4.17 12.61
C VAL A 145 13.74 -4.13 11.14
N THR A 146 14.40 -5.17 10.68
CA THR A 146 14.83 -5.30 9.28
C THR A 146 13.75 -6.02 8.48
N LEU A 147 13.40 -5.48 7.32
CA LEU A 147 12.50 -6.12 6.37
C LEU A 147 13.31 -6.75 5.24
N ASP A 148 13.35 -8.07 5.17
CA ASP A 148 14.07 -8.78 4.09
C ASP A 148 13.30 -8.73 2.77
N THR A 149 11.97 -8.90 2.85
CA THR A 149 11.05 -8.85 1.71
C THR A 149 9.63 -8.60 2.18
N LEU A 150 8.82 -7.99 1.33
CA LEU A 150 7.38 -7.84 1.53
C LEU A 150 6.61 -8.65 0.50
N LEU A 151 5.54 -9.32 0.92
CA LEU A 151 4.59 -9.95 0.02
C LEU A 151 3.42 -8.99 -0.24
N GLY A 152 3.30 -8.53 -1.50
CA GLY A 152 2.24 -7.62 -1.93
C GLY A 152 0.94 -8.37 -2.24
N HIS A 153 -0.17 -7.97 -1.59
CA HIS A 153 -1.51 -8.53 -1.81
C HIS A 153 -2.57 -7.43 -1.90
N GLY A 154 -3.68 -7.74 -2.58
CA GLY A 154 -4.85 -6.87 -2.67
C GLY A 154 -5.03 -6.18 -4.02
N GLY A 155 -6.13 -5.43 -4.14
CA GLY A 155 -6.57 -4.86 -5.41
C GLY A 155 -5.57 -3.93 -6.09
N LEU A 156 -4.73 -3.25 -5.32
CA LEU A 156 -3.72 -2.34 -5.83
C LEU A 156 -2.64 -3.05 -6.68
N PHE A 157 -2.41 -4.34 -6.43
CA PHE A 157 -1.42 -5.17 -7.15
C PHE A 157 -1.99 -5.87 -8.39
N LYS A 158 -3.26 -5.65 -8.75
CA LYS A 158 -3.88 -6.25 -9.95
C LYS A 158 -3.26 -5.77 -11.27
N THR A 159 -2.68 -4.56 -11.29
CA THR A 159 -1.85 -4.12 -12.44
C THR A 159 -0.41 -4.53 -12.16
N PRO A 160 0.14 -5.53 -12.89
CA PRO A 160 1.46 -6.07 -12.60
C PRO A 160 2.56 -5.02 -12.61
N GLY A 161 3.44 -5.06 -11.62
CA GLY A 161 4.66 -4.28 -11.55
C GLY A 161 4.50 -2.85 -11.02
N VAL A 162 3.34 -2.19 -11.18
CA VAL A 162 3.21 -0.75 -10.87
C VAL A 162 3.21 -0.48 -9.36
N ALA A 163 2.17 -0.95 -8.64
CA ALA A 163 2.09 -0.77 -7.20
C ALA A 163 3.23 -1.50 -6.47
N GLN A 164 3.67 -2.63 -7.01
CA GLN A 164 4.81 -3.38 -6.51
C GLN A 164 6.09 -2.54 -6.52
N ARG A 165 6.40 -1.86 -7.63
CA ARG A 165 7.54 -0.96 -7.77
C ARG A 165 7.48 0.21 -6.76
N TYR A 166 6.31 0.83 -6.64
CA TYR A 166 6.13 1.97 -5.76
C TYR A 166 6.16 1.58 -4.28
N LEU A 167 5.60 0.41 -3.92
CA LEU A 167 5.72 -0.09 -2.56
C LEU A 167 7.17 -0.45 -2.22
N ALA A 168 7.94 -1.02 -3.16
CA ALA A 168 9.34 -1.31 -2.93
C ALA A 168 10.14 -0.04 -2.61
N ALA A 169 9.88 1.05 -3.35
CA ALA A 169 10.49 2.36 -3.07
C ALA A 169 10.03 2.94 -1.72
N ALA A 170 8.74 2.82 -1.38
CA ALA A 170 8.18 3.36 -0.15
C ALA A 170 8.65 2.62 1.12
N ALA A 171 8.91 1.32 1.01
CA ALA A 171 9.32 0.47 2.13
C ALA A 171 10.84 0.18 2.15
N HIS A 172 11.61 0.69 1.19
CA HIS A 172 13.04 0.45 1.03
C HIS A 172 13.42 -1.04 1.02
N THR A 173 12.52 -1.90 0.52
CA THR A 173 12.73 -3.34 0.51
C THR A 173 12.14 -4.02 -0.72
N ALA A 174 12.62 -5.20 -1.05
CA ALA A 174 12.09 -5.98 -2.15
C ALA A 174 10.61 -6.34 -1.92
N VAL A 175 9.79 -6.21 -2.95
CA VAL A 175 8.38 -6.62 -2.92
C VAL A 175 8.15 -7.77 -3.87
N THR A 176 7.57 -8.85 -3.37
CA THR A 176 7.19 -10.03 -4.14
C THR A 176 5.67 -10.12 -4.28
N CYS A 177 5.19 -10.34 -5.48
CA CYS A 177 3.78 -10.62 -5.77
C CYS A 177 3.65 -12.00 -6.41
N THR A 178 2.69 -12.79 -5.92
CA THR A 178 2.31 -14.07 -6.51
C THR A 178 1.14 -13.90 -7.47
N GLU A 179 0.83 -14.91 -8.28
CA GLU A 179 -0.36 -14.91 -9.16
C GLU A 179 -1.67 -14.75 -8.37
N THR A 180 -1.70 -15.20 -7.12
CA THR A 180 -2.84 -15.11 -6.21
C THR A 180 -2.87 -13.81 -5.40
N ALA A 181 -1.99 -12.85 -5.67
CA ALA A 181 -1.85 -11.61 -4.88
C ALA A 181 -3.16 -10.79 -4.78
N GLY A 182 -4.07 -10.91 -5.75
CA GLY A 182 -5.38 -10.21 -5.71
C GLY A 182 -6.35 -10.68 -4.63
N GLU A 183 -6.15 -11.86 -4.04
CA GLU A 183 -7.13 -12.56 -3.17
C GLU A 183 -6.53 -12.95 -1.79
N GLY A 184 -5.57 -12.20 -1.28
CA GLY A 184 -4.72 -12.57 -0.14
C GLY A 184 -5.46 -13.07 1.11
N GLY A 185 -6.45 -12.34 1.62
CA GLY A 185 -7.17 -12.70 2.85
C GLY A 185 -8.00 -13.99 2.72
N PRO A 186 -8.96 -14.07 1.78
CA PRO A 186 -9.76 -15.28 1.57
C PRO A 186 -8.91 -16.49 1.24
N TYR A 187 -7.86 -16.32 0.43
CA TYR A 187 -6.93 -17.38 0.09
C TYR A 187 -6.19 -17.91 1.32
N GLY A 188 -5.67 -17.03 2.19
CA GLY A 188 -5.02 -17.42 3.44
C GLY A 188 -5.92 -18.22 4.36
N MET A 189 -7.19 -17.83 4.51
CA MET A 189 -8.17 -18.58 5.29
C MET A 189 -8.47 -19.97 4.70
N ALA A 190 -8.57 -20.06 3.37
CA ALA A 190 -8.74 -21.35 2.70
C ALA A 190 -7.54 -22.28 2.92
N LEU A 191 -6.32 -21.74 2.91
CA LEU A 191 -5.09 -22.50 3.19
C LEU A 191 -5.06 -23.03 4.63
N LEU A 192 -5.48 -22.24 5.61
CA LEU A 192 -5.58 -22.71 6.99
C LEU A 192 -6.62 -23.83 7.16
N ALA A 193 -7.75 -23.72 6.47
CA ALA A 193 -8.76 -24.76 6.46
C ALA A 193 -8.25 -26.07 5.80
N ALA A 194 -7.55 -25.93 4.66
CA ALA A 194 -6.94 -27.06 3.96
C ALA A 194 -5.87 -27.73 4.85
N TYR A 195 -4.96 -26.93 5.44
CA TYR A 195 -3.96 -27.45 6.37
C TYR A 195 -4.60 -28.24 7.51
N ARG A 196 -5.68 -27.74 8.11
CA ARG A 196 -6.38 -28.43 9.22
C ARG A 196 -6.87 -29.81 8.85
N VAL A 197 -7.19 -30.04 7.58
CA VAL A 197 -7.76 -31.32 7.09
C VAL A 197 -6.67 -32.22 6.48
N GLU A 198 -5.66 -31.66 5.83
CA GLU A 198 -4.75 -32.38 4.93
C GLU A 198 -3.33 -32.57 5.48
N HIS A 199 -2.97 -31.90 6.60
CA HIS A 199 -1.60 -31.99 7.13
C HIS A 199 -1.30 -33.42 7.58
N ALA A 200 -0.07 -33.87 7.37
CA ALA A 200 0.42 -35.14 7.90
C ALA A 200 0.76 -35.02 9.41
N ASP A 201 0.77 -36.16 10.10
CA ASP A 201 1.15 -36.18 11.52
C ASP A 201 2.55 -35.54 11.72
N GLY A 202 2.60 -34.52 12.56
CA GLY A 202 3.82 -33.77 12.85
C GLY A 202 4.21 -32.73 11.79
N GLU A 203 3.47 -32.58 10.70
CA GLU A 203 3.74 -31.55 9.69
C GLU A 203 3.34 -30.16 10.21
N THR A 204 4.29 -29.23 10.25
CA THR A 204 4.02 -27.84 10.64
C THR A 204 3.32 -27.06 9.52
N LEU A 205 2.59 -25.99 9.87
CA LEU A 205 1.98 -25.10 8.88
C LEU A 205 3.03 -24.53 7.90
N ALA A 206 4.19 -24.12 8.39
CA ALA A 206 5.27 -23.61 7.56
C ALA A 206 5.73 -24.66 6.53
N SER A 207 5.95 -25.92 6.96
CA SER A 207 6.33 -27.02 6.08
C SER A 207 5.26 -27.33 5.03
N TYR A 208 3.99 -27.36 5.45
CA TYR A 208 2.86 -27.58 4.53
C TYR A 208 2.78 -26.47 3.47
N LEU A 209 2.87 -25.20 3.87
CA LEU A 209 2.83 -24.07 2.94
C LEU A 209 4.01 -24.10 1.98
N GLN A 210 5.22 -24.30 2.48
CA GLN A 210 6.44 -24.30 1.66
C GLN A 210 6.48 -25.44 0.66
N ASN A 211 6.14 -26.67 1.10
CA ASN A 211 6.38 -27.86 0.30
C ASN A 211 5.19 -28.29 -0.57
N ARG A 212 3.96 -27.89 -0.20
CA ARG A 212 2.76 -28.29 -0.94
C ARG A 212 2.05 -27.13 -1.64
N VAL A 213 1.98 -25.97 -0.99
CA VAL A 213 1.18 -24.85 -1.51
C VAL A 213 2.02 -23.96 -2.42
N PHE A 214 3.18 -23.51 -1.94
CA PHE A 214 4.02 -22.55 -2.66
C PHE A 214 5.17 -23.19 -3.43
N ALA A 215 5.29 -24.51 -3.37
CA ALA A 215 6.28 -25.23 -4.19
C ALA A 215 6.00 -25.00 -5.68
N GLY A 216 6.88 -24.25 -6.34
CA GLY A 216 6.74 -23.90 -7.77
C GLY A 216 5.72 -22.81 -8.09
N ALA A 217 5.17 -22.11 -7.11
CA ALA A 217 4.28 -20.97 -7.36
C ALA A 217 5.02 -19.85 -8.11
N ALA A 218 4.45 -19.39 -9.21
CA ALA A 218 5.01 -18.27 -9.96
C ALA A 218 4.90 -16.98 -9.14
N SER A 219 6.00 -16.25 -9.08
CA SER A 219 6.07 -14.95 -8.40
C SER A 219 6.98 -13.99 -9.15
N THR A 220 6.77 -12.71 -8.94
CA THR A 220 7.65 -11.64 -9.41
C THR A 220 8.17 -10.86 -8.21
N THR A 221 9.46 -10.55 -8.20
CA THR A 221 10.09 -9.74 -7.17
C THR A 221 10.70 -8.50 -7.82
N LEU A 222 10.38 -7.32 -7.28
CA LEU A 222 10.97 -6.05 -7.67
C LEU A 222 11.75 -5.47 -6.49
N ASN A 223 13.00 -5.12 -6.75
CA ASN A 223 13.83 -4.38 -5.81
C ASN A 223 13.50 -2.88 -5.87
N PRO A 224 13.78 -2.11 -4.81
CA PRO A 224 13.70 -0.67 -4.85
C PRO A 224 14.54 -0.08 -5.99
N ASP A 225 13.99 0.90 -6.69
CA ASP A 225 14.69 1.69 -7.70
C ASP A 225 15.14 3.01 -7.04
N ALA A 226 16.40 3.37 -7.15
CA ALA A 226 16.98 4.52 -6.47
C ALA A 226 16.31 5.86 -6.84
N ALA A 227 15.85 6.02 -8.08
CA ALA A 227 15.15 7.24 -8.50
C ALA A 227 13.75 7.30 -7.89
N ASP A 228 13.06 6.16 -7.80
CA ASP A 228 11.74 6.08 -7.16
C ASP A 228 11.84 6.24 -5.64
N GLU A 229 12.88 5.70 -4.99
CA GLU A 229 13.12 5.92 -3.56
C GLU A 229 13.35 7.39 -3.25
N ALA A 230 14.24 8.06 -3.99
CA ALA A 230 14.49 9.49 -3.83
C ALA A 230 13.22 10.32 -4.12
N GLY A 231 12.46 9.95 -5.15
CA GLY A 231 11.21 10.60 -5.52
C GLY A 231 10.13 10.40 -4.46
N PHE A 232 9.95 9.19 -3.95
CA PHE A 232 9.00 8.91 -2.88
C PHE A 232 9.37 9.64 -1.58
N ALA A 233 10.65 9.69 -1.23
CA ALA A 233 11.12 10.44 -0.05
C ALA A 233 10.83 11.94 -0.19
N ALA A 234 11.04 12.53 -1.38
CA ALA A 234 10.69 13.92 -1.66
C ALA A 234 9.16 14.15 -1.55
N PHE A 235 8.36 13.28 -2.15
CA PHE A 235 6.90 13.29 -2.04
C PHE A 235 6.44 13.17 -0.58
N LEU A 236 6.96 12.18 0.17
CA LEU A 236 6.57 11.92 1.56
C LEU A 236 6.87 13.12 2.48
N LYS A 237 7.99 13.80 2.23
CA LYS A 237 8.35 15.03 2.95
C LYS A 237 7.28 16.12 2.79
N GLU A 238 6.79 16.33 1.58
CA GLU A 238 5.72 17.31 1.31
C GLU A 238 4.36 16.79 1.79
N TYR A 239 4.09 15.50 1.67
CA TYR A 239 2.90 14.86 2.22
C TYR A 239 2.78 15.06 3.75
N LYS A 240 3.88 14.84 4.50
CA LYS A 240 3.92 15.09 5.95
C LYS A 240 3.59 16.56 6.29
N LYS A 241 3.98 17.53 5.46
CA LYS A 241 3.57 18.94 5.62
C LYS A 241 2.09 19.16 5.29
N ALA A 242 1.59 18.49 4.25
CA ALA A 242 0.19 18.59 3.85
C ALA A 242 -0.76 18.09 4.94
N LEU A 243 -0.33 17.18 5.82
CA LEU A 243 -1.11 16.76 6.98
C LEU A 243 -1.45 17.92 7.95
N CYS A 244 -0.67 19.00 7.97
CA CYS A 244 -1.03 20.21 8.73
C CYS A 244 -2.28 20.89 8.16
N ALA A 245 -2.40 20.96 6.83
CA ALA A 245 -3.60 21.49 6.17
C ALA A 245 -4.80 20.57 6.38
N GLU A 246 -4.60 19.24 6.31
CA GLU A 246 -5.63 18.23 6.59
C GLU A 246 -6.15 18.40 8.03
N ARG A 247 -5.26 18.56 9.01
CA ARG A 247 -5.66 18.78 10.41
C ARG A 247 -6.53 20.03 10.56
N THR A 248 -6.12 21.14 9.95
CA THR A 248 -6.91 22.36 9.97
C THR A 248 -8.29 22.15 9.33
N ALA A 249 -8.34 21.45 8.19
CA ALA A 249 -9.61 21.16 7.51
C ALA A 249 -10.54 20.28 8.38
N VAL A 250 -10.00 19.26 9.04
CA VAL A 250 -10.77 18.38 9.94
C VAL A 250 -11.31 19.15 11.15
N GLU A 251 -10.51 20.06 11.73
CA GLU A 251 -10.90 20.83 12.92
C GLU A 251 -11.87 21.97 12.63
N THR A 252 -11.93 22.46 11.39
CA THR A 252 -12.69 23.68 11.04
C THR A 252 -13.88 23.45 10.13
N MET A 253 -14.00 22.30 9.50
CA MET A 253 -15.03 21.93 8.52
C MET A 253 -15.87 20.73 8.98
#